data_f250c0f4ffcf4996a4f26218301903c1
#
_entry.id   f250c0f4ffcf4996a4f26218301903c1
#
_cell.length_a   1.000
_cell.length_b   1.000
_cell.length_c   1.000
_cell.angle_alpha   90.00
_cell.angle_beta   90.00
_cell.angle_gamma   90.00
#
_symmetry.space_group_name_H-M   'P 1'
#
loop_
_entity.id
_entity.type
_entity.pdbx_description
1 polymer ?
#
loop_
_entity_poly.entity_id
_entity_poly.type
_entity_poly.pdbx_seq_one_letter_code
_entity_poly.pdbx_strand_id
1 'polypeptide(L)'
;MQKAIIGKKVGMTQIFDVTGKVIPVTVVEAGPCTVTQKKTIETDGYEAVQLGFESIKEAKLTKPEAGHLKKAGVEAVKYLKEFRLDGAADMNVGDVVKADTFAAGDWIDVTGINKGHGYQGVIKRQDRKSVV
;
A
#
# COMPACT_ATOMS: atom_id res chain seq x y z
N MET A 1 -9.80 14.86 -2.01
CA MET A 1 -10.20 13.45 -1.85
C MET A 1 -8.93 12.64 -1.60
N GLN A 2 -8.78 12.06 -0.44
CA GLN A 2 -7.61 11.22 -0.13
C GLN A 2 -7.75 9.88 -0.87
N LYS A 3 -6.68 9.44 -1.50
CA LYS A 3 -6.61 8.16 -2.22
C LYS A 3 -5.61 7.25 -1.52
N ALA A 4 -5.86 5.95 -1.48
CA ALA A 4 -4.92 4.98 -0.92
C ALA A 4 -4.92 3.70 -1.74
N ILE A 5 -3.77 3.05 -1.81
CA ILE A 5 -3.58 1.77 -2.48
C ILE A 5 -2.46 0.98 -1.79
N ILE A 6 -2.54 -0.33 -1.87
CA ILE A 6 -1.43 -1.19 -1.46
C ILE A 6 -0.64 -1.56 -2.70
N GLY A 7 0.68 -1.48 -2.61
CA GLY A 7 1.56 -1.83 -3.71
C GLY A 7 2.80 -2.58 -3.26
N LYS A 8 3.49 -3.16 -4.22
CA LYS A 8 4.74 -3.90 -4.03
C LYS A 8 5.86 -3.22 -4.81
N LYS A 9 6.95 -2.90 -4.13
CA LYS A 9 8.15 -2.38 -4.81
C LYS A 9 8.76 -3.48 -5.67
N VAL A 10 8.80 -3.26 -6.98
CA VAL A 10 9.44 -4.16 -7.95
C VAL A 10 10.94 -3.88 -8.00
N GLY A 11 11.33 -2.61 -8.06
CA GLY A 11 12.73 -2.22 -8.13
C GLY A 11 12.91 -0.73 -8.38
N MET A 12 14.13 -0.33 -8.69
CA MET A 12 14.46 1.03 -9.11
C MET A 12 15.08 1.03 -10.49
N THR A 13 14.79 2.06 -11.24
CA THR A 13 15.36 2.32 -12.57
C THR A 13 15.50 3.83 -12.79
N GLN A 14 15.81 4.22 -14.00
CA GLN A 14 15.89 5.62 -14.40
C GLN A 14 15.10 5.83 -15.69
N ILE A 15 14.53 7.01 -15.82
CA ILE A 15 13.90 7.49 -17.03
C ILE A 15 14.57 8.79 -17.48
N PHE A 16 14.40 9.12 -18.75
CA PHE A 16 14.95 10.36 -19.31
C PHE A 16 13.81 11.33 -19.60
N ASP A 17 13.99 12.56 -19.19
CA ASP A 17 13.10 13.65 -19.55
C ASP A 17 13.35 14.07 -21.01
N VAL A 18 12.43 14.85 -21.59
CA VAL A 18 12.53 15.40 -22.95
C VAL A 18 13.80 16.25 -23.16
N THR A 19 14.36 16.78 -22.09
CA THR A 19 15.63 17.52 -22.06
C THR A 19 16.88 16.63 -21.99
N GLY A 20 16.71 15.30 -21.89
CA GLY A 20 17.80 14.34 -21.67
C GLY A 20 18.26 14.22 -20.20
N LYS A 21 17.57 14.87 -19.25
CA LYS A 21 17.87 14.75 -17.83
C LYS A 21 17.47 13.38 -17.31
N VAL A 22 18.38 12.74 -16.57
CA VAL A 22 18.13 11.46 -15.91
C VAL A 22 17.30 11.66 -14.65
N ILE A 23 16.20 10.93 -14.52
CA ILE A 23 15.32 10.95 -13.35
C ILE A 23 15.31 9.54 -12.75
N PRO A 24 15.81 9.35 -11.50
CA PRO A 24 15.71 8.07 -10.82
C PRO A 24 14.27 7.83 -10.40
N VAL A 25 13.76 6.64 -10.67
CA VAL A 25 12.37 6.24 -10.37
C VAL A 25 12.32 4.90 -9.66
N THR A 26 11.32 4.75 -8.80
CA THR A 26 10.97 3.46 -8.19
C THR A 26 9.76 2.90 -8.91
N VAL A 27 9.86 1.65 -9.35
CA VAL A 27 8.77 0.93 -9.98
C VAL A 27 7.97 0.20 -8.89
N VAL A 28 6.68 0.49 -8.83
CA VAL A 28 5.75 -0.10 -7.88
C VAL A 28 4.61 -0.77 -8.63
N GLU A 29 4.34 -2.03 -8.33
CA GLU A 29 3.12 -2.72 -8.72
C GLU A 29 2.00 -2.29 -7.78
N ALA A 30 1.12 -1.40 -8.23
CA ALA A 30 0.05 -0.81 -7.43
C ALA A 30 -1.29 -1.47 -7.76
N GLY A 31 -1.82 -2.27 -6.83
CA GLY A 31 -3.08 -3.00 -7.03
C GLY A 31 -2.99 -4.15 -8.06
N PRO A 32 -4.14 -4.72 -8.46
CA PRO A 32 -5.48 -4.40 -7.98
C PRO A 32 -5.70 -4.71 -6.50
N CYS A 33 -6.39 -3.82 -5.78
CA CYS A 33 -6.75 -4.01 -4.38
C CYS A 33 -8.26 -4.16 -4.27
N THR A 34 -8.72 -5.17 -3.54
CA THR A 34 -10.14 -5.41 -3.32
C THR A 34 -10.56 -4.90 -1.95
N VAL A 35 -11.69 -4.21 -1.87
CA VAL A 35 -12.28 -3.78 -0.60
C VAL A 35 -12.83 -5.01 0.13
N THR A 36 -12.25 -5.32 1.30
CA THR A 36 -12.62 -6.49 2.09
C THR A 36 -13.55 -6.17 3.24
N GLN A 37 -13.46 -4.96 3.78
CA GLN A 37 -14.34 -4.50 4.86
C GLN A 37 -14.49 -2.99 4.80
N LYS A 38 -15.68 -2.53 5.17
CA LYS A 38 -16.00 -1.12 5.39
C LYS A 38 -16.32 -0.92 6.87
N LYS A 39 -15.77 0.12 7.45
CA LYS A 39 -16.05 0.55 8.82
C LYS A 39 -16.84 1.85 8.80
N THR A 40 -17.84 1.92 9.64
CA THR A 40 -18.73 3.07 9.75
C THR A 40 -18.75 3.62 11.17
N ILE A 41 -19.12 4.88 11.33
CA ILE A 41 -19.19 5.55 12.64
C ILE A 41 -20.16 4.83 13.57
N GLU A 42 -21.26 4.31 13.02
CA GLU A 42 -22.31 3.66 13.83
C GLU A 42 -21.86 2.34 14.46
N THR A 43 -21.07 1.54 13.72
CA THR A 43 -20.65 0.20 14.16
C THR A 43 -19.27 0.20 14.80
N ASP A 44 -18.33 0.98 14.27
CA ASP A 44 -16.92 0.94 14.63
C ASP A 44 -16.43 2.24 15.29
N GLY A 45 -17.22 3.31 15.26
CA GLY A 45 -16.90 4.62 15.82
C GLY A 45 -16.01 5.49 14.92
N TYR A 46 -15.64 5.02 13.73
CA TYR A 46 -14.86 5.76 12.73
C TYR A 46 -15.09 5.21 11.33
N GLU A 47 -14.81 6.03 10.32
CA GLU A 47 -14.91 5.64 8.92
C GLU A 47 -13.55 5.15 8.41
N ALA A 48 -13.53 3.95 7.81
CA ALA A 48 -12.36 3.38 7.17
C ALA A 48 -12.73 2.29 6.17
N VAL A 49 -11.80 2.00 5.27
CA VAL A 49 -11.90 0.92 4.30
C VAL A 49 -10.70 0.00 4.45
N GLN A 50 -10.94 -1.30 4.54
CA GLN A 50 -9.89 -2.30 4.51
C GLN A 50 -9.70 -2.77 3.07
N LEU A 51 -8.46 -2.66 2.58
CA LEU A 51 -8.05 -3.13 1.26
C LEU A 51 -7.27 -4.43 1.38
N GLY A 52 -7.53 -5.35 0.47
CA GLY A 52 -6.80 -6.60 0.30
C GLY A 52 -5.94 -6.57 -0.96
N PHE A 53 -4.71 -7.09 -0.88
CA PHE A 53 -3.75 -7.10 -1.99
C PHE A 53 -3.02 -8.44 -2.08
N GLU A 54 -2.62 -8.83 -3.30
CA GLU A 54 -1.94 -10.08 -3.67
C GLU A 54 -2.78 -11.33 -3.35
N SER A 55 -3.43 -11.89 -4.38
CA SER A 55 -4.23 -13.12 -4.21
C SER A 55 -3.33 -14.33 -3.90
N ILE A 56 -3.80 -15.17 -2.99
CA ILE A 56 -3.09 -16.40 -2.59
C ILE A 56 -4.04 -17.59 -2.53
N LYS A 57 -3.46 -18.80 -2.52
CA LYS A 57 -4.25 -20.02 -2.32
C LYS A 57 -4.83 -20.05 -0.91
N GLU A 58 -6.10 -20.41 -0.75
CA GLU A 58 -6.78 -20.52 0.55
C GLU A 58 -6.03 -21.40 1.56
N ALA A 59 -5.33 -22.43 1.09
CA ALA A 59 -4.54 -23.33 1.95
C ALA A 59 -3.38 -22.62 2.71
N LYS A 60 -3.01 -21.40 2.31
CA LYS A 60 -1.97 -20.58 2.97
C LYS A 60 -2.54 -19.64 4.02
N LEU A 61 -3.85 -19.53 4.11
CA LEU A 61 -4.54 -18.72 5.12
C LEU A 61 -4.86 -19.54 6.36
N THR A 62 -4.88 -18.86 7.50
CA THR A 62 -5.44 -19.44 8.72
C THR A 62 -6.96 -19.49 8.63
N LYS A 63 -7.60 -20.41 9.38
CA LYS A 63 -9.06 -20.54 9.37
C LYS A 63 -9.82 -19.25 9.72
N PRO A 64 -9.39 -18.43 10.72
CA PRO A 64 -10.03 -17.15 11.01
C PRO A 64 -9.93 -16.15 9.86
N GLU A 65 -8.76 -16.03 9.22
CA GLU A 65 -8.56 -15.14 8.08
C GLU A 65 -9.41 -15.54 6.87
N ALA A 66 -9.44 -16.83 6.57
CA ALA A 66 -10.32 -17.36 5.53
C ALA A 66 -11.80 -17.07 5.83
N GLY A 67 -12.23 -17.20 7.09
CA GLY A 67 -13.59 -16.87 7.52
C GLY A 67 -13.93 -15.39 7.34
N HIS A 68 -12.97 -14.49 7.65
CA HIS A 68 -13.13 -13.06 7.44
C HIS A 68 -13.35 -12.69 5.96
N LEU A 69 -12.53 -13.23 5.07
CA LEU A 69 -12.63 -12.98 3.62
C LEU A 69 -13.87 -13.61 3.00
N LYS A 70 -14.25 -14.83 3.45
CA LYS A 70 -15.50 -15.48 3.02
C LYS A 70 -16.74 -14.68 3.42
N LYS A 71 -16.74 -14.07 4.62
CA LYS A 71 -17.83 -13.18 5.04
C LYS A 71 -17.97 -11.98 4.12
N ALA A 72 -16.87 -11.46 3.62
CA ALA A 72 -16.85 -10.35 2.65
C ALA A 72 -17.16 -10.79 1.21
N GLY A 73 -17.17 -12.09 0.91
CA GLY A 73 -17.37 -12.62 -0.43
C GLY A 73 -16.21 -12.34 -1.40
N VAL A 74 -15.01 -12.10 -0.87
CA VAL A 74 -13.80 -11.79 -1.67
C VAL A 74 -12.83 -12.96 -1.68
N GLU A 75 -11.98 -12.98 -2.72
CA GLU A 75 -10.93 -13.98 -2.87
C GLU A 75 -9.91 -13.91 -1.73
N ALA A 76 -9.17 -15.00 -1.56
CA ALA A 76 -8.10 -15.10 -0.59
C ALA A 76 -6.96 -14.13 -0.94
N VAL A 77 -6.69 -13.15 -0.07
CA VAL A 77 -5.63 -12.15 -0.22
C VAL A 77 -4.62 -12.26 0.91
N LYS A 78 -3.37 -11.90 0.60
CA LYS A 78 -2.24 -12.03 1.51
C LYS A 78 -2.09 -10.86 2.46
N TYR A 79 -2.27 -9.65 1.96
CA TYR A 79 -2.09 -8.43 2.72
C TYR A 79 -3.42 -7.73 2.91
N LEU A 80 -3.71 -7.40 4.15
CA LEU A 80 -4.86 -6.59 4.55
C LEU A 80 -4.37 -5.34 5.24
N LYS A 81 -4.83 -4.17 4.81
CA LYS A 81 -4.50 -2.89 5.42
C LYS A 81 -5.73 -1.99 5.43
N GLU A 82 -5.92 -1.32 6.55
CA GLU A 82 -7.00 -0.37 6.74
C GLU A 82 -6.53 1.04 6.45
N PHE A 83 -7.37 1.80 5.78
CA PHE A 83 -7.16 3.20 5.43
C PHE A 83 -8.35 4.04 5.89
N ARG A 84 -8.07 5.10 6.62
CA ARG A 84 -9.05 6.13 6.95
C ARG A 84 -9.06 7.15 5.83
N LEU A 85 -10.11 7.14 5.04
CA LEU A 85 -10.23 8.00 3.85
C LEU A 85 -11.49 8.86 3.98
N ASP A 86 -11.38 10.12 3.60
CA ASP A 86 -12.54 10.97 3.39
C ASP A 86 -13.32 10.42 2.18
N GLY A 87 -14.50 9.87 2.38
CA GLY A 87 -15.27 9.18 1.34
C GLY A 87 -15.16 7.65 1.39
N ALA A 88 -14.65 7.09 2.48
CA ALA A 88 -14.75 5.65 2.75
C ALA A 88 -16.22 5.15 2.70
N ALA A 89 -17.17 6.06 2.96
CA ALA A 89 -18.59 5.78 2.90
C ALA A 89 -19.09 5.43 1.49
N ASP A 90 -18.43 5.90 0.44
CA ASP A 90 -18.86 5.70 -0.96
C ASP A 90 -18.36 4.38 -1.55
N MET A 91 -17.37 3.74 -0.92
CA MET A 91 -16.82 2.47 -1.37
C MET A 91 -17.62 1.30 -0.83
N ASN A 92 -17.83 0.27 -1.65
CA ASN A 92 -18.53 -0.94 -1.28
C ASN A 92 -17.57 -2.13 -1.16
N VAL A 93 -17.95 -3.09 -0.30
CA VAL A 93 -17.20 -4.35 -0.19
C VAL A 93 -17.25 -5.08 -1.53
N GLY A 94 -16.09 -5.52 -2.01
CA GLY A 94 -15.93 -6.14 -3.32
C GLY A 94 -15.45 -5.18 -4.43
N ASP A 95 -15.48 -3.86 -4.21
CA ASP A 95 -14.95 -2.89 -5.17
C ASP A 95 -13.45 -3.09 -5.36
N VAL A 96 -12.96 -2.82 -6.57
CA VAL A 96 -11.56 -3.00 -6.95
C VAL A 96 -10.90 -1.66 -7.21
N VAL A 97 -9.89 -1.34 -6.42
CA VAL A 97 -9.04 -0.14 -6.57
C VAL A 97 -7.82 -0.49 -7.40
N LYS A 98 -7.61 0.21 -8.51
CA LYS A 98 -6.49 0.02 -9.44
C LYS A 98 -5.57 1.23 -9.44
N ALA A 99 -4.42 1.08 -10.10
CA ALA A 99 -3.42 2.15 -10.24
C ALA A 99 -3.95 3.40 -10.96
N ASP A 100 -4.98 3.27 -11.80
CA ASP A 100 -5.64 4.36 -12.53
C ASP A 100 -6.35 5.38 -11.61
N THR A 101 -6.50 5.05 -10.34
CA THR A 101 -6.94 6.00 -9.30
C THR A 101 -5.99 7.18 -9.17
N PHE A 102 -4.70 7.01 -9.51
CA PHE A 102 -3.67 8.04 -9.47
C PHE A 102 -3.37 8.56 -10.85
N ALA A 103 -3.15 9.86 -10.95
CA ALA A 103 -2.75 10.53 -12.19
C ALA A 103 -1.27 10.90 -12.18
N ALA A 104 -0.68 11.07 -13.37
CA ALA A 104 0.68 11.58 -13.48
C ALA A 104 0.77 13.00 -12.89
N GLY A 105 1.76 13.22 -12.02
CA GLY A 105 1.93 14.47 -11.28
C GLY A 105 1.32 14.50 -9.88
N ASP A 106 0.58 13.46 -9.48
CA ASP A 106 0.09 13.33 -8.11
C ASP A 106 1.27 13.16 -7.14
N TRP A 107 1.21 13.86 -6.01
CA TRP A 107 2.12 13.65 -4.89
C TRP A 107 1.58 12.55 -4.00
N ILE A 108 2.45 11.62 -3.62
CA ILE A 108 2.08 10.45 -2.82
C ILE A 108 2.99 10.31 -1.61
N ASP A 109 2.42 9.89 -0.49
CA ASP A 109 3.15 9.44 0.69
C ASP A 109 3.28 7.93 0.64
N VAL A 110 4.49 7.42 0.86
CA VAL A 110 4.77 5.98 0.82
C VAL A 110 5.20 5.49 2.20
N THR A 111 4.43 4.57 2.76
CA THR A 111 4.74 3.91 4.03
C THR A 111 5.15 2.46 3.78
N GLY A 112 6.26 2.04 4.36
CA GLY A 112 6.74 0.68 4.21
C GLY A 112 7.68 0.27 5.34
N ILE A 113 7.97 -1.03 5.40
CA ILE A 113 8.95 -1.61 6.34
C ILE A 113 10.25 -1.81 5.58
N ASN A 114 11.30 -1.09 6.00
CA ASN A 114 12.62 -1.24 5.41
C ASN A 114 13.42 -2.39 6.07
N LYS A 115 14.55 -2.74 5.46
CA LYS A 115 15.49 -3.69 6.05
C LYS A 115 16.14 -3.08 7.29
N GLY A 116 16.22 -3.87 8.36
CA GLY A 116 16.95 -3.49 9.57
C GLY A 116 18.45 -3.42 9.34
N HIS A 117 19.11 -2.46 9.99
CA HIS A 117 20.58 -2.27 9.92
C HIS A 117 21.24 -2.46 11.30
N GLY A 118 20.49 -2.86 12.32
CA GLY A 118 20.97 -2.97 13.70
C GLY A 118 21.33 -1.59 14.30
N TYR A 119 22.15 -1.61 15.35
CA TYR A 119 22.69 -0.40 15.94
C TYR A 119 23.76 0.19 15.03
N GLN A 120 23.59 1.45 14.64
CA GLN A 120 24.54 2.16 13.78
C GLN A 120 25.05 3.41 14.48
N GLY A 121 26.40 3.55 14.55
CA GLY A 121 27.02 4.80 14.99
C GLY A 121 26.66 5.98 14.07
N VAL A 122 26.75 7.19 14.60
CA VAL A 122 26.37 8.41 13.86
C VAL A 122 27.16 8.56 12.56
N ILE A 123 28.46 8.24 12.55
CA ILE A 123 29.33 8.30 11.37
C ILE A 123 28.82 7.38 10.27
N LYS A 124 28.48 6.12 10.60
CA LYS A 124 28.02 5.13 9.62
C LYS A 124 26.61 5.43 9.11
N ARG A 125 25.74 5.95 9.98
CA ARG A 125 24.35 6.24 9.63
C ARG A 125 24.19 7.48 8.76
N GLN A 126 25.04 8.48 8.92
CA GLN A 126 24.96 9.77 8.22
C GLN A 126 26.05 9.97 7.18
N ASP A 127 26.89 8.96 6.94
CA ASP A 127 28.06 9.02 6.03
C ASP A 127 28.91 10.29 6.24
N ARG A 128 29.01 10.76 7.47
CA ARG A 128 29.85 11.89 7.81
C ARG A 128 31.28 11.40 7.91
N LYS A 129 32.07 11.67 6.88
CA LYS A 129 33.51 11.78 7.05
C LYS A 129 33.73 12.88 8.09
N SER A 130 34.41 12.52 9.18
CA SER A 130 34.87 13.51 10.13
C SER A 130 35.67 14.55 9.36
N VAL A 131 35.11 15.73 9.18
CA VAL A 131 35.89 16.89 8.76
C VAL A 131 36.65 17.33 10.00
N VAL A 132 37.91 16.96 10.05
CA VAL A 132 38.87 17.56 10.97
C VAL A 132 39.27 18.89 10.42
#